data_5d3e8807e465fac33440d511f78e0d01
#
_entry.id   5d3e8807e465fac33440d511f78e0d01
#
_cell.length_a   1.000
_cell.length_b   1.000
_cell.length_c   1.000
_cell.angle_alpha   90.00
_cell.angle_beta   90.00
_cell.angle_gamma   90.00
#
_symmetry.space_group_name_H-M   'P 1'
#
loop_
_entity.id
_entity.type
_entity.pdbx_description
1 polymer ?
#
loop_
_entity_poly.entity_id
_entity_poly.type
_entity_poly.pdbx_seq_one_letter_code
_entity_poly.pdbx_strand_id
1 'polypeptide(L)'
;EVNRMAIKLSSIDQFEQVLEENKYVFVLKHSETCPISANAIDQFNKFLYERDMDGYYLIVQQERALSDYIEEKTNVKHESPQAFYFVKGQAIWNASHDHINVKSLAGAEE
;
A
#
# COMPACT_ATOMS: atom_id res chain seq x y z
N GLU A 1 -14.35 -17.00 -10.96
CA GLU A 1 -13.97 -15.60 -10.98
C GLU A 1 -13.25 -15.23 -9.69
N VAL A 2 -12.12 -14.56 -9.81
CA VAL A 2 -11.29 -14.20 -8.66
C VAL A 2 -11.33 -12.69 -8.46
N ASN A 3 -11.75 -12.27 -7.26
CA ASN A 3 -11.68 -10.86 -6.89
C ASN A 3 -10.29 -10.58 -6.34
N ARG A 4 -9.57 -9.69 -7.01
CA ARG A 4 -8.27 -9.23 -6.51
C ARG A 4 -8.50 -8.18 -5.45
N MET A 5 -8.05 -8.48 -4.26
CA MET A 5 -8.11 -7.54 -3.13
C MET A 5 -6.75 -7.49 -2.47
N ALA A 6 -6.51 -6.42 -1.73
CA ALA A 6 -5.24 -6.27 -1.03
C ALA A 6 -5.07 -7.37 0.02
N ILE A 7 -3.85 -7.85 0.14
CA ILE A 7 -3.47 -8.91 1.08
C ILE A 7 -2.89 -8.24 2.33
N LYS A 8 -3.35 -8.68 3.50
CA LYS A 8 -2.97 -8.06 4.77
C LYS A 8 -1.56 -8.46 5.18
N LEU A 9 -0.76 -7.48 5.59
CA LEU A 9 0.56 -7.68 6.16
C LEU A 9 0.48 -7.56 7.68
N SER A 10 1.17 -8.46 8.38
CA SER A 10 1.12 -8.53 9.84
C SER A 10 2.50 -8.42 10.51
N SER A 11 3.57 -8.27 9.76
CA SER A 11 4.90 -8.18 10.34
C SER A 11 5.89 -7.53 9.39
N ILE A 12 7.00 -7.06 9.97
CA ILE A 12 8.11 -6.52 9.19
C ILE A 12 8.70 -7.61 8.29
N ASP A 13 8.82 -8.84 8.81
CA ASP A 13 9.37 -9.95 8.02
C ASP A 13 8.52 -10.24 6.79
N GLN A 14 7.19 -10.24 6.93
CA GLN A 14 6.30 -10.42 5.79
C GLN A 14 6.49 -9.31 4.76
N PHE A 15 6.59 -8.08 5.23
CA PHE A 15 6.79 -6.92 4.35
C PHE A 15 8.09 -7.07 3.55
N GLU A 16 9.18 -7.42 4.23
CA GLU A 16 10.47 -7.58 3.54
C GLU A 16 10.42 -8.73 2.55
N GLN A 17 9.74 -9.81 2.91
CA GLN A 17 9.59 -10.95 2.00
C GLN A 17 8.82 -10.55 0.75
N VAL A 18 7.77 -9.76 0.90
CA VAL A 18 6.98 -9.26 -0.24
C VAL A 18 7.87 -8.43 -1.17
N LEU A 19 8.71 -7.56 -0.61
CA LEU A 19 9.61 -6.74 -1.41
C LEU A 19 10.65 -7.59 -2.15
N GLU A 20 11.11 -8.70 -1.52
CA GLU A 20 12.06 -9.60 -2.16
C GLU A 20 11.43 -10.38 -3.31
N GLU A 21 10.19 -10.82 -3.12
CA GLU A 21 9.52 -11.70 -4.08
C GLU A 21 8.85 -10.96 -5.22
N ASN A 22 8.70 -9.64 -5.10
CA ASN A 22 7.99 -8.85 -6.10
C ASN A 22 8.85 -7.69 -6.55
N LYS A 23 9.18 -7.69 -7.84
CA LYS A 23 9.94 -6.58 -8.43
C LYS A 23 9.14 -5.28 -8.38
N TYR A 24 7.83 -5.37 -8.60
CA TYR A 24 6.90 -4.25 -8.59
C TYR A 24 5.76 -4.56 -7.63
N VAL A 25 5.54 -3.71 -6.65
CA VAL A 25 4.46 -3.99 -5.69
C VAL A 25 3.92 -2.70 -5.05
N PHE A 26 2.60 -2.67 -4.87
CA PHE A 26 1.91 -1.59 -4.17
C PHE A 26 1.63 -2.00 -2.72
N VAL A 27 1.84 -1.08 -1.79
CA VAL A 27 1.55 -1.29 -0.38
C VAL A 27 0.76 -0.08 0.15
N LEU A 28 -0.31 -0.34 0.88
CA LEU A 28 -1.18 0.70 1.43
C LEU A 28 -1.18 0.66 2.96
N LYS A 29 -0.92 1.80 3.59
CA LYS A 29 -1.17 1.99 5.02
C LYS A 29 -2.62 2.39 5.19
N HIS A 30 -3.40 1.55 5.84
CA HIS A 30 -4.84 1.73 6.03
C HIS A 30 -5.16 2.07 7.48
N SER A 31 -6.09 3.00 7.70
CA SER A 31 -6.60 3.31 9.03
C SER A 31 -8.06 2.87 9.13
N GLU A 32 -8.39 2.13 10.18
CA GLU A 32 -9.75 1.60 10.36
C GLU A 32 -10.76 2.67 10.74
N THR A 33 -10.32 3.80 11.27
CA THR A 33 -11.20 4.80 11.84
C THR A 33 -11.41 6.03 10.97
N CYS A 34 -10.78 6.07 9.82
CA CYS A 34 -10.80 7.27 8.97
C CYS A 34 -11.66 7.05 7.72
N PRO A 35 -12.69 7.88 7.48
CA PRO A 35 -13.51 7.74 6.26
C PRO A 35 -12.68 7.87 4.97
N ILE A 36 -11.64 8.71 4.99
CA ILE A 36 -10.76 8.87 3.84
C ILE A 36 -10.01 7.57 3.56
N SER A 37 -9.62 6.83 4.62
CA SER A 37 -8.99 5.51 4.46
C SER A 37 -9.94 4.49 3.85
N ALA A 38 -11.22 4.54 4.22
CA ALA A 38 -12.22 3.64 3.64
C ALA A 38 -12.31 3.85 2.13
N ASN A 39 -12.34 5.10 1.68
CA ASN A 39 -12.34 5.40 0.26
C ASN A 39 -11.02 4.96 -0.41
N ALA A 40 -9.90 5.20 0.27
CA ALA A 40 -8.60 4.86 -0.30
C ALA A 40 -8.46 3.36 -0.53
N ILE A 41 -8.91 2.53 0.45
CA ILE A 41 -8.79 1.08 0.26
C ILE A 41 -9.74 0.57 -0.81
N ASP A 42 -10.92 1.19 -0.96
CA ASP A 42 -11.84 0.85 -2.04
C ASP A 42 -11.21 1.14 -3.40
N GLN A 43 -10.59 2.31 -3.54
CA GLN A 43 -9.90 2.68 -4.77
C GLN A 43 -8.72 1.76 -5.05
N PHE A 44 -7.99 1.41 -4.00
CA PHE A 44 -6.85 0.50 -4.10
C PHE A 44 -7.29 -0.88 -4.60
N ASN A 45 -8.33 -1.44 -3.97
CA ASN A 45 -8.86 -2.74 -4.38
C ASN A 45 -9.41 -2.72 -5.80
N LYS A 46 -10.07 -1.62 -6.18
CA LYS A 46 -10.59 -1.48 -7.55
C LYS A 46 -9.45 -1.48 -8.55
N PHE A 47 -8.38 -0.76 -8.26
CA PHE A 47 -7.19 -0.72 -9.11
C PHE A 47 -6.58 -2.11 -9.27
N LEU A 48 -6.41 -2.84 -8.16
CA LEU A 48 -5.84 -4.18 -8.20
C LEU A 48 -6.70 -5.13 -9.01
N TYR A 49 -8.02 -5.03 -8.84
CA TYR A 49 -8.95 -5.88 -9.58
C TYR A 49 -8.86 -5.61 -11.08
N GLU A 50 -8.86 -4.34 -11.46
CA GLU A 50 -8.81 -3.95 -12.87
C GLU A 50 -7.49 -4.34 -13.53
N ARG A 51 -6.40 -4.35 -12.76
CA ARG A 51 -5.08 -4.72 -13.27
C ARG A 51 -4.78 -6.20 -13.12
N ASP A 52 -5.66 -6.96 -12.43
CA ASP A 52 -5.47 -8.38 -12.15
C ASP A 52 -4.13 -8.62 -11.48
N MET A 53 -3.85 -7.84 -10.44
CA MET A 53 -2.57 -7.92 -9.72
C MET A 53 -2.79 -7.93 -8.23
N ASP A 54 -1.83 -8.49 -7.49
CA ASP A 54 -1.83 -8.49 -6.04
C ASP A 54 -1.27 -7.17 -5.51
N GLY A 55 -1.80 -6.74 -4.38
CA GLY A 55 -1.27 -5.63 -3.63
C GLY A 55 -1.39 -5.95 -2.15
N TYR A 56 -0.80 -5.11 -1.31
CA TYR A 56 -0.71 -5.41 0.11
C TYR A 56 -1.13 -4.19 0.93
N TYR A 57 -1.64 -4.45 2.14
CA TYR A 57 -1.99 -3.37 3.04
C TYR A 57 -1.67 -3.76 4.47
N LEU A 58 -1.51 -2.76 5.32
CA LEU A 58 -1.42 -2.97 6.76
C LEU A 58 -2.40 -2.03 7.45
N ILE A 59 -2.89 -2.45 8.61
CA ILE A 59 -3.76 -1.62 9.43
C ILE A 59 -2.86 -0.93 10.46
N VAL A 60 -2.73 0.39 10.35
CA VAL A 60 -1.76 1.13 11.15
C VAL A 60 -1.99 1.00 12.65
N GLN A 61 -3.25 0.87 13.09
CA GLN A 61 -3.59 0.69 14.49
C GLN A 61 -3.11 -0.65 15.04
N GLN A 62 -3.00 -1.66 14.19
CA GLN A 62 -2.59 -3.01 14.58
C GLN A 62 -1.11 -3.23 14.39
N GLU A 63 -0.50 -2.54 13.42
CA GLU A 63 0.86 -2.80 12.99
C GLU A 63 1.73 -1.55 13.11
N ARG A 64 1.83 -1.01 14.31
CA ARG A 64 2.60 0.19 14.53
C ARG A 64 4.07 0.02 14.20
N ALA A 65 4.66 -1.11 14.60
CA ALA A 65 6.07 -1.37 14.33
C ALA A 65 6.35 -1.42 12.85
N LEU A 66 5.46 -2.06 12.08
CA LEU A 66 5.61 -2.12 10.63
C LEU A 66 5.43 -0.74 10.00
N SER A 67 4.43 0.02 10.45
CA SER A 67 4.19 1.35 9.94
C SER A 67 5.40 2.26 10.15
N ASP A 68 5.99 2.20 11.36
CA ASP A 68 7.18 2.99 11.68
C ASP A 68 8.38 2.53 10.87
N TYR A 69 8.52 1.22 10.68
CA TYR A 69 9.60 0.65 9.87
C TYR A 69 9.54 1.16 8.43
N ILE A 70 8.33 1.22 7.86
CA ILE A 70 8.17 1.71 6.48
C ILE A 70 8.56 3.18 6.39
N GLU A 71 8.17 3.99 7.39
CA GLU A 71 8.56 5.41 7.42
C GLU A 71 10.09 5.54 7.43
N GLU A 72 10.75 4.77 8.28
CA GLU A 72 12.20 4.82 8.42
C GLU A 72 12.89 4.34 7.15
N LYS A 73 12.41 3.23 6.59
CA LYS A 73 13.01 2.63 5.40
C LYS A 73 12.87 3.54 4.17
N THR A 74 11.71 4.17 4.00
CA THR A 74 11.43 4.98 2.83
C THR A 74 11.83 6.44 2.98
N ASN A 75 12.04 6.87 4.22
CA ASN A 75 12.27 8.27 4.55
C ASN A 75 11.12 9.17 4.11
N VAL A 76 9.91 8.59 4.08
CA VAL A 76 8.68 9.32 3.78
C VAL A 76 7.87 9.43 5.04
N LYS A 77 7.54 10.66 5.44
CA LYS A 77 6.81 10.91 6.66
C LYS A 77 5.49 10.13 6.68
N HIS A 78 5.19 9.52 7.81
CA HIS A 78 3.97 8.76 7.98
C HIS A 78 2.73 9.61 7.76
N GLU A 79 1.83 9.10 6.94
CA GLU A 79 0.48 9.62 6.76
C GLU A 79 -0.47 8.42 6.75
N SER A 80 -1.76 8.66 6.91
CA SER A 80 -2.73 7.58 6.91
C SER A 80 -4.05 8.12 6.37
N PRO A 81 -4.56 7.58 5.26
CA PRO A 81 -4.00 6.50 4.44
C PRO A 81 -2.80 6.97 3.61
N GLN A 82 -1.93 6.02 3.31
CA GLN A 82 -0.74 6.33 2.50
C GLN A 82 -0.39 5.12 1.65
N ALA A 83 -0.22 5.34 0.35
CA ALA A 83 0.11 4.27 -0.59
C ALA A 83 1.53 4.46 -1.11
N PHE A 84 2.21 3.34 -1.32
CA PHE A 84 3.56 3.30 -1.86
C PHE A 84 3.63 2.39 -3.07
N TYR A 85 4.47 2.73 -4.02
CA TYR A 85 4.83 1.83 -5.11
C TYR A 85 6.32 1.53 -4.99
N PHE A 86 6.63 0.26 -4.78
CA PHE A 86 8.01 -0.21 -4.64
C PHE A 86 8.47 -0.88 -5.92
N VAL A 87 9.68 -0.54 -6.36
CA VAL A 87 10.33 -1.20 -7.49
C VAL A 87 11.69 -1.67 -6.99
N LYS A 88 11.91 -2.98 -7.05
CA LYS A 88 13.16 -3.61 -6.57
C LYS A 88 13.46 -3.21 -5.12
N GLY A 89 12.42 -3.17 -4.31
CA GLY A 89 12.53 -2.85 -2.89
C GLY A 89 12.66 -1.38 -2.54
N GLN A 90 12.55 -0.49 -3.54
CA GLN A 90 12.68 0.94 -3.31
C GLN A 90 11.37 1.66 -3.59
N ALA A 91 10.95 2.54 -2.69
CA ALA A 91 9.74 3.32 -2.87
C ALA A 91 10.01 4.42 -3.89
N ILE A 92 9.42 4.27 -5.08
CA ILE A 92 9.60 5.26 -6.15
C ILE A 92 8.43 6.21 -6.27
N TRP A 93 7.34 5.94 -5.56
CA TRP A 93 6.14 6.77 -5.60
C TRP A 93 5.37 6.58 -4.29
N ASN A 94 4.75 7.67 -3.84
CA ASN A 94 3.81 7.59 -2.72
C ASN A 94 2.75 8.67 -2.88
N ALA A 95 1.60 8.43 -2.24
CA ALA A 95 0.51 9.40 -2.18
C ALA A 95 -0.26 9.19 -0.88
N SER A 96 -0.95 10.22 -0.42
CA SER A 96 -1.67 10.20 0.85
C SER A 96 -3.08 10.70 0.69
N HIS A 97 -3.94 10.29 1.62
CA HIS A 97 -5.29 10.80 1.78
C HIS A 97 -6.11 10.65 0.50
N ASP A 98 -6.77 11.70 0.03
CA ASP A 98 -7.63 11.64 -1.14
C ASP A 98 -6.89 11.64 -2.47
N HIS A 99 -5.56 11.71 -2.42
CA HIS A 99 -4.74 11.54 -3.62
C HIS A 99 -4.56 10.07 -4.01
N ILE A 100 -5.06 9.14 -3.18
CA ILE A 100 -5.01 7.70 -3.48
C ILE A 100 -6.28 7.34 -4.25
N ASN A 101 -6.14 7.10 -5.55
CA ASN A 101 -7.26 6.71 -6.41
C ASN A 101 -6.74 5.91 -7.60
N VAL A 102 -7.66 5.31 -8.36
CA VAL A 102 -7.29 4.44 -9.47
C VAL A 102 -6.36 5.16 -10.44
N LYS A 103 -6.65 6.42 -10.74
CA LYS A 103 -5.87 7.18 -11.70
C LYS A 103 -4.44 7.45 -11.21
N SER A 104 -4.28 7.84 -9.95
CA SER A 104 -2.95 8.11 -9.39
C SER A 104 -2.14 6.84 -9.26
N LEU A 105 -2.78 5.73 -8.89
CA LEU A 105 -2.10 4.44 -8.79
C LEU A 105 -1.61 3.98 -10.16
N ALA A 106 -2.46 4.13 -11.20
CA ALA A 106 -2.05 3.80 -12.56
C ALA A 106 -0.87 4.68 -13.01
N GLY A 107 -0.91 5.96 -12.65
CA GLY A 107 0.16 6.89 -12.99
C GLY A 107 1.49 6.54 -12.34
N ALA A 108 1.46 5.88 -11.18
CA ALA A 108 2.68 5.49 -10.47
C ALA A 108 3.52 4.50 -11.27
N GLU A 109 2.89 3.73 -12.16
CA GLU A 109 3.57 2.71 -12.95
C GLU A 109 4.28 3.29 -14.19
N GLU A 110 4.06 4.55 -14.48
CA GLU A 110 4.63 5.17 -15.69
C GLU A 110 6.03 5.80 -15.45
#